data_6249c75e3afff50f9b402449c6ed0bbf
#
_entry.id   6249c75e3afff50f9b402449c6ed0bbf
#
_cell.length_a   1.000
_cell.length_b   1.000
_cell.length_c   1.000
_cell.angle_alpha   90.00
_cell.angle_beta   90.00
_cell.angle_gamma   90.00
#
_symmetry.space_group_name_H-M   'P 1'
#
loop_
_entity.id
_entity.type
_entity.pdbx_description
1 polymer ?
#
loop_
_entity_poly.entity_id
_entity_poly.type
_entity_poly.pdbx_seq_one_letter_code
_entity_poly.pdbx_strand_id
1 'polypeptide(L)'
;GLKDGSFQVISTDHAPHTVSDKAGSIRNAAFGIVGIETSFALTYTALVDKGILTLKQLVEKMSWNPAQILKSERGTLQEGHPADVIIADVDHEYVIDKNEFASKGQNTPFDGWKVKGKILCTISDGKIVYQDKL
;
A
#
# COMPACT_ATOMS: atom_id res chain seq x y z
N GLY A 1 6.80 -18.29 0.84
CA GLY A 1 6.65 -17.93 -0.57
C GLY A 1 7.24 -16.58 -0.94
N LEU A 2 7.02 -15.52 -0.14
CA LEU A 2 7.59 -14.18 -0.44
C LEU A 2 9.11 -14.16 -0.30
N LYS A 3 9.66 -14.84 0.72
CA LYS A 3 11.08 -14.87 1.01
C LYS A 3 11.89 -15.70 0.01
N ASP A 4 11.35 -16.84 -0.42
CA ASP A 4 11.99 -17.76 -1.37
C ASP A 4 11.75 -17.38 -2.84
N GLY A 5 10.95 -16.34 -3.10
CA GLY A 5 10.65 -15.86 -4.44
C GLY A 5 9.52 -16.60 -5.17
N SER A 6 8.83 -17.54 -4.53
CA SER A 6 7.67 -18.24 -5.13
C SER A 6 6.52 -17.25 -5.41
N PHE A 7 6.34 -16.23 -4.56
CA PHE A 7 5.40 -15.13 -4.79
C PHE A 7 6.15 -13.88 -5.25
N GLN A 8 5.82 -13.44 -6.45
CA GLN A 8 6.50 -12.33 -7.13
C GLN A 8 5.86 -10.97 -6.88
N VAL A 9 4.59 -10.92 -6.49
CA VAL A 9 3.80 -9.70 -6.36
C VAL A 9 3.06 -9.67 -5.04
N ILE A 10 2.95 -8.49 -4.45
CA ILE A 10 2.04 -8.16 -3.35
C ILE A 10 0.99 -7.21 -3.93
N SER A 11 -0.28 -7.62 -3.86
CA SER A 11 -1.43 -6.84 -4.31
C SER A 11 -2.35 -6.52 -3.14
N THR A 12 -3.03 -5.39 -3.21
CA THR A 12 -3.92 -4.92 -2.13
C THR A 12 -5.32 -5.49 -2.21
N ASP A 13 -5.77 -5.86 -3.41
CA ASP A 13 -7.18 -6.18 -3.67
C ASP A 13 -8.14 -5.13 -3.04
N HIS A 14 -7.83 -3.84 -3.24
CA HIS A 14 -8.56 -2.72 -2.65
C HIS A 14 -10.03 -2.76 -3.04
N ALA A 15 -10.91 -3.05 -2.07
CA ALA A 15 -12.35 -3.20 -2.25
C ALA A 15 -13.13 -2.31 -1.27
N PRO A 16 -13.30 -1.02 -1.57
CA PRO A 16 -14.05 -0.09 -0.74
C PRO A 16 -15.55 -0.40 -0.79
N HIS A 17 -16.18 -0.45 0.37
CA HIS A 17 -17.61 -0.67 0.54
C HIS A 17 -18.20 0.33 1.51
N THR A 18 -19.48 0.63 1.33
CA THR A 18 -20.23 1.49 2.26
C THR A 18 -20.48 0.74 3.58
N VAL A 19 -20.85 1.50 4.62
CA VAL A 19 -21.25 0.92 5.91
C VAL A 19 -22.46 -0.01 5.74
N SER A 20 -23.42 0.37 4.86
CA SER A 20 -24.58 -0.45 4.54
C SER A 20 -24.23 -1.76 3.87
N ASP A 21 -23.25 -1.77 2.95
CA ASP A 21 -22.82 -3.00 2.26
C ASP A 21 -22.11 -3.97 3.21
N LYS A 22 -21.49 -3.44 4.25
CA LYS A 22 -20.79 -4.22 5.29
C LYS A 22 -21.68 -4.59 6.47
N ALA A 23 -22.90 -4.06 6.54
CA ALA A 23 -23.84 -4.34 7.62
C ALA A 23 -24.45 -5.74 7.51
N GLY A 24 -24.86 -6.28 8.65
CA GLY A 24 -25.55 -7.56 8.73
C GLY A 24 -24.65 -8.74 9.09
N SER A 25 -25.06 -9.94 8.67
CA SER A 25 -24.30 -11.16 8.94
C SER A 25 -23.12 -11.30 7.97
N ILE A 26 -22.09 -12.02 8.38
CA ILE A 26 -20.92 -12.34 7.53
C ILE A 26 -21.30 -13.03 6.22
N ARG A 27 -22.48 -13.68 6.15
CA ARG A 27 -22.97 -14.33 4.93
C ARG A 27 -23.50 -13.34 3.89
N ASN A 28 -23.97 -12.17 4.33
CA ASN A 28 -24.61 -11.17 3.48
C ASN A 28 -23.76 -9.90 3.27
N ALA A 29 -22.75 -9.69 4.11
CA ALA A 29 -21.86 -8.55 3.98
C ALA A 29 -21.00 -8.68 2.73
N ALA A 30 -20.77 -7.56 2.03
CA ALA A 30 -19.89 -7.51 0.87
C ALA A 30 -18.46 -7.93 1.24
N PHE A 31 -17.79 -8.71 0.39
CA PHE A 31 -16.41 -9.14 0.58
C PHE A 31 -15.42 -7.99 0.26
N GLY A 32 -14.28 -8.03 0.92
CA GLY A 32 -13.18 -7.13 0.67
C GLY A 32 -12.95 -6.08 1.75
N ILE A 33 -11.77 -5.47 1.67
CA ILE A 33 -11.31 -4.40 2.57
C ILE A 33 -10.65 -3.29 1.77
N VAL A 34 -10.56 -2.09 2.32
CA VAL A 34 -9.70 -1.05 1.75
C VAL A 34 -8.23 -1.39 2.04
N GLY A 35 -7.35 -1.16 1.07
CA GLY A 35 -5.95 -1.56 1.19
C GLY A 35 -4.92 -0.57 0.64
N ILE A 36 -5.28 0.33 -0.29
CA ILE A 36 -4.30 1.17 -0.99
C ILE A 36 -3.53 2.07 -0.01
N GLU A 37 -4.21 2.74 0.90
CA GLU A 37 -3.60 3.74 1.80
C GLU A 37 -2.74 3.11 2.91
N THR A 38 -2.98 1.85 3.23
CA THR A 38 -2.27 1.15 4.32
C THR A 38 -1.26 0.11 3.83
N SER A 39 -1.26 -0.23 2.53
CA SER A 39 -0.50 -1.34 1.98
C SER A 39 1.00 -1.24 2.22
N PHE A 40 1.60 -0.07 1.99
CA PHE A 40 3.04 0.11 2.20
C PHE A 40 3.42 -0.06 3.67
N ALA A 41 2.75 0.65 4.57
CA ALA A 41 3.07 0.62 6.00
C ALA A 41 2.84 -0.78 6.61
N LEU A 42 1.74 -1.45 6.26
CA LEU A 42 1.46 -2.81 6.73
C LEU A 42 2.50 -3.81 6.24
N THR A 43 2.83 -3.78 4.95
CA THR A 43 3.82 -4.71 4.38
C THR A 43 5.23 -4.41 4.85
N TYR A 44 5.61 -3.12 4.98
CA TYR A 44 6.88 -2.73 5.57
C TYR A 44 7.01 -3.26 7.00
N THR A 45 6.04 -2.98 7.86
CA THR A 45 6.03 -3.41 9.27
C THR A 45 6.04 -4.93 9.40
N ALA A 46 5.25 -5.64 8.59
CA ALA A 46 5.12 -7.08 8.71
C ALA A 46 6.30 -7.85 8.10
N LEU A 47 6.96 -7.31 7.08
CA LEU A 47 7.94 -8.05 6.29
C LEU A 47 9.36 -7.46 6.41
N VAL A 48 9.52 -6.14 6.33
CA VAL A 48 10.85 -5.52 6.35
C VAL A 48 11.34 -5.29 7.77
N ASP A 49 10.53 -4.67 8.61
CA ASP A 49 10.85 -4.43 10.03
C ASP A 49 11.09 -5.76 10.81
N LYS A 50 10.47 -6.84 10.37
CA LYS A 50 10.68 -8.20 10.90
C LYS A 50 11.84 -8.97 10.25
N GLY A 51 12.55 -8.37 9.29
CA GLY A 51 13.68 -9.01 8.60
C GLY A 51 13.31 -10.20 7.69
N ILE A 52 12.04 -10.31 7.28
CA ILE A 52 11.58 -11.35 6.35
C ILE A 52 11.98 -10.99 4.92
N LEU A 53 11.85 -9.72 4.53
CA LEU A 53 12.28 -9.15 3.26
C LEU A 53 13.22 -7.96 3.52
N THR A 54 14.06 -7.65 2.55
CA THR A 54 14.72 -6.35 2.47
C THR A 54 13.76 -5.30 1.89
N LEU A 55 14.01 -4.02 2.13
CA LEU A 55 13.22 -2.92 1.51
C LEU A 55 13.26 -3.04 -0.02
N LYS A 56 14.40 -3.37 -0.61
CA LYS A 56 14.52 -3.60 -2.05
C LYS A 56 13.55 -4.67 -2.54
N GLN A 57 13.51 -5.83 -1.88
CA GLN A 57 12.59 -6.92 -2.23
C GLN A 57 11.13 -6.51 -2.07
N LEU A 58 10.79 -5.69 -1.08
CA LEU A 58 9.43 -5.15 -0.94
C LEU A 58 9.07 -4.27 -2.14
N VAL A 59 9.95 -3.33 -2.51
CA VAL A 59 9.74 -2.45 -3.67
C VAL A 59 9.64 -3.26 -4.97
N GLU A 60 10.48 -4.27 -5.16
CA GLU A 60 10.38 -5.17 -6.31
C GLU A 60 8.99 -5.81 -6.41
N LYS A 61 8.46 -6.31 -5.28
CA LYS A 61 7.18 -7.03 -5.25
C LYS A 61 5.95 -6.11 -5.33
N MET A 62 6.05 -4.86 -4.90
CA MET A 62 4.93 -3.91 -4.90
C MET A 62 4.94 -2.97 -6.10
N SER A 63 6.06 -2.81 -6.80
CA SER A 63 6.22 -1.83 -7.87
C SER A 63 6.82 -2.44 -9.14
N TRP A 64 8.08 -2.87 -9.11
CA TRP A 64 8.78 -3.34 -10.29
C TRP A 64 8.12 -4.58 -10.93
N ASN A 65 7.92 -5.65 -10.17
CA ASN A 65 7.35 -6.88 -10.72
C ASN A 65 5.92 -6.70 -11.25
N PRO A 66 5.01 -6.00 -10.55
CA PRO A 66 3.71 -5.66 -11.12
C PRO A 66 3.81 -4.90 -12.45
N ALA A 67 4.70 -3.92 -12.55
CA ALA A 67 4.90 -3.16 -13.77
C ALA A 67 5.37 -4.06 -14.93
N GLN A 68 6.30 -5.00 -14.67
CA GLN A 68 6.75 -5.95 -15.69
C GLN A 68 5.62 -6.88 -16.16
N ILE A 69 4.81 -7.39 -15.25
CA ILE A 69 3.66 -8.26 -15.59
C ILE A 69 2.65 -7.51 -16.45
N LEU A 70 2.37 -6.24 -16.11
CA LEU A 70 1.45 -5.38 -16.85
C LEU A 70 2.07 -4.76 -18.12
N LYS A 71 3.36 -5.03 -18.39
CA LYS A 71 4.13 -4.41 -19.49
C LYS A 71 4.03 -2.89 -19.47
N SER A 72 4.10 -2.31 -18.27
CA SER A 72 4.06 -0.86 -18.03
C SER A 72 5.47 -0.28 -18.03
N GLU A 73 5.61 0.94 -18.53
CA GLU A 73 6.85 1.72 -18.46
C GLU A 73 7.08 2.36 -17.07
N ARG A 74 6.15 2.11 -16.11
CA ARG A 74 6.19 2.61 -14.73
C ARG A 74 6.98 1.66 -13.81
N GLY A 75 7.14 2.03 -12.56
CA GLY A 75 7.81 1.20 -11.54
C GLY A 75 9.33 1.28 -11.58
N THR A 76 9.90 2.24 -12.26
CA THR A 76 11.34 2.51 -12.36
C THR A 76 11.64 3.99 -12.18
N LEU A 77 12.88 4.32 -11.76
CA LEU A 77 13.39 5.68 -11.66
C LEU A 77 14.37 6.00 -12.80
N GLN A 78 14.36 5.23 -13.90
CA GLN A 78 15.23 5.47 -15.05
C GLN A 78 14.80 6.71 -15.82
N GLU A 79 15.78 7.43 -16.38
CA GLU A 79 15.52 8.58 -17.25
C GLU A 79 14.69 8.20 -18.48
N GLY A 80 13.75 9.07 -18.86
CA GLY A 80 12.83 8.84 -19.96
C GLY A 80 11.54 8.10 -19.60
N HIS A 81 11.43 7.58 -18.38
CA HIS A 81 10.22 6.94 -17.88
C HIS A 81 9.29 7.91 -17.13
N PRO A 82 7.98 7.59 -16.99
CA PRO A 82 7.06 8.40 -16.21
C PRO A 82 7.56 8.58 -14.77
N ALA A 83 7.52 9.81 -14.28
CA ALA A 83 7.96 10.13 -12.91
C ALA A 83 6.84 9.80 -11.91
N ASP A 84 6.73 8.52 -11.56
CA ASP A 84 5.85 8.02 -10.50
C ASP A 84 6.72 7.63 -9.31
N VAL A 85 6.70 8.46 -8.27
CA VAL A 85 7.62 8.35 -7.13
C VAL A 85 6.88 8.53 -5.82
N ILE A 86 7.20 7.73 -4.83
CA ILE A 86 6.82 7.99 -3.44
C ILE A 86 8.05 8.38 -2.61
N ILE A 87 7.85 9.26 -1.64
CA ILE A 87 8.81 9.55 -0.58
C ILE A 87 8.21 9.04 0.72
N ALA A 88 8.90 8.15 1.39
CA ALA A 88 8.44 7.53 2.62
C ALA A 88 9.48 7.70 3.75
N ASP A 89 9.00 7.98 4.95
CA ASP A 89 9.79 7.85 6.18
C ASP A 89 9.55 6.46 6.77
N VAL A 90 10.54 5.59 6.63
CA VAL A 90 10.43 4.18 7.04
C VAL A 90 10.55 3.98 8.54
N ASP A 91 11.10 4.96 9.26
CA ASP A 91 11.26 4.92 10.71
C ASP A 91 10.08 5.54 11.46
N HIS A 92 9.25 6.31 10.75
CA HIS A 92 8.09 6.96 11.36
C HIS A 92 7.03 5.94 11.78
N GLU A 93 6.79 5.86 13.08
CA GLU A 93 5.70 5.05 13.65
C GLU A 93 4.42 5.87 13.76
N TYR A 94 3.30 5.27 13.37
CA TYR A 94 1.98 5.87 13.55
C TYR A 94 0.91 4.80 13.79
N VAL A 95 -0.28 5.25 14.17
CA VAL A 95 -1.45 4.39 14.33
C VAL A 95 -2.37 4.61 13.15
N ILE A 96 -2.81 3.54 12.52
CA ILE A 96 -3.79 3.62 11.44
C ILE A 96 -5.12 4.12 12.02
N ASP A 97 -5.62 5.23 11.50
CA ASP A 97 -6.96 5.75 11.77
C ASP A 97 -7.77 5.74 10.46
N LYS A 98 -8.77 4.87 10.39
CA LYS A 98 -9.65 4.77 9.21
C LYS A 98 -10.41 6.06 8.89
N ASN A 99 -10.58 6.96 9.88
CA ASN A 99 -11.27 8.22 9.67
C ASN A 99 -10.44 9.23 8.88
N GLU A 100 -9.12 9.02 8.80
CA GLU A 100 -8.19 9.84 8.01
C GLU A 100 -8.07 9.37 6.56
N PHE A 101 -8.72 8.26 6.17
CA PHE A 101 -8.65 7.76 4.81
C PHE A 101 -9.29 8.71 3.80
N ALA A 102 -8.62 8.91 2.66
CA ALA A 102 -9.18 9.59 1.49
C ALA A 102 -10.29 8.76 0.83
N SER A 103 -10.22 7.44 0.94
CA SER A 103 -11.26 6.52 0.51
C SER A 103 -12.57 6.77 1.27
N LYS A 104 -13.69 6.77 0.54
CA LYS A 104 -15.02 6.80 1.15
C LYS A 104 -15.35 5.51 1.91
N GLY A 105 -14.72 4.40 1.53
CA GLY A 105 -14.82 3.14 2.26
C GLY A 105 -13.84 3.14 3.43
N GLN A 106 -14.31 2.76 4.62
CA GLN A 106 -13.52 2.66 5.84
C GLN A 106 -13.47 1.22 6.38
N ASN A 107 -13.78 0.26 5.53
CA ASN A 107 -13.87 -1.16 5.88
C ASN A 107 -12.48 -1.80 5.94
N THR A 108 -11.77 -1.53 7.02
CA THR A 108 -10.44 -2.08 7.30
C THR A 108 -10.41 -2.82 8.65
N PRO A 109 -9.71 -3.97 8.74
CA PRO A 109 -9.43 -4.64 10.01
C PRO A 109 -8.22 -4.05 10.74
N PHE A 110 -7.49 -3.11 10.12
CA PHE A 110 -6.22 -2.58 10.61
C PHE A 110 -6.35 -1.27 11.38
N ASP A 111 -7.58 -0.81 11.62
CA ASP A 111 -7.87 0.37 12.45
C ASP A 111 -7.26 0.21 13.85
N GLY A 112 -6.52 1.21 14.32
CA GLY A 112 -5.82 1.16 15.59
C GLY A 112 -4.48 0.38 15.59
N TRP A 113 -4.05 -0.19 14.47
CA TRP A 113 -2.75 -0.88 14.39
C TRP A 113 -1.60 0.09 14.34
N LYS A 114 -0.55 -0.19 15.15
CA LYS A 114 0.74 0.49 15.07
C LYS A 114 1.54 -0.04 13.88
N VAL A 115 2.00 0.87 13.05
CA VAL A 115 2.78 0.56 11.84
C VAL A 115 3.94 1.54 11.68
N LYS A 116 4.92 1.16 10.86
CA LYS A 116 6.02 1.98 10.38
C LYS A 116 5.91 2.22 8.88
N GLY A 117 6.55 3.28 8.41
CA GLY A 117 6.62 3.57 6.99
C GLY A 117 5.52 4.52 6.53
N LYS A 118 5.63 5.78 6.93
CA LYS A 118 4.68 6.82 6.54
C LYS A 118 5.04 7.36 5.16
N ILE A 119 4.06 7.45 4.26
CA ILE A 119 4.22 8.13 2.98
C ILE A 119 4.15 9.64 3.22
N LEU A 120 5.19 10.36 2.83
CA LEU A 120 5.29 11.81 2.95
C LEU A 120 4.89 12.53 1.68
N CYS A 121 5.12 11.92 0.53
CA CYS A 121 4.78 12.52 -0.76
C CYS A 121 4.53 11.43 -1.81
N THR A 122 3.56 11.69 -2.68
CA THR A 122 3.33 10.88 -3.89
C THR A 122 3.36 11.79 -5.11
N ILE A 123 4.17 11.42 -6.07
CA ILE A 123 4.30 12.07 -7.36
C ILE A 123 3.73 11.11 -8.41
N SER A 124 2.89 11.60 -9.30
CA SER A 124 2.35 10.84 -10.45
C SER A 124 2.48 11.67 -11.71
N ASP A 125 3.06 11.10 -12.76
CA ASP A 125 3.38 11.79 -14.02
C ASP A 125 4.11 13.14 -13.77
N GLY A 126 5.06 13.16 -12.81
CA GLY A 126 5.82 14.35 -12.46
C GLY A 126 5.07 15.41 -11.64
N LYS A 127 3.84 15.13 -11.21
CA LYS A 127 3.03 16.05 -10.40
C LYS A 127 2.86 15.53 -8.99
N ILE A 128 3.00 16.39 -7.99
CA ILE A 128 2.68 16.05 -6.60
C ILE A 128 1.16 15.88 -6.51
N VAL A 129 0.71 14.66 -6.20
CA VAL A 129 -0.71 14.32 -6.03
C VAL A 129 -1.09 14.12 -4.56
N TYR A 130 -0.09 13.90 -3.71
CA TYR A 130 -0.24 13.83 -2.26
C TYR A 130 1.00 14.40 -1.59
N GLN A 131 0.80 15.16 -0.54
CA GLN A 131 1.85 15.63 0.36
C GLN A 131 1.32 15.64 1.78
N ASP A 132 2.04 14.96 2.68
CA ASP A 132 1.72 14.97 4.11
C ASP A 132 1.89 16.38 4.68
N LYS A 133 1.06 16.71 5.64
CA LYS A 133 1.21 17.96 6.39
C LYS A 133 2.30 17.71 7.43
N LEU A 134 3.48 18.25 7.19
CA LEU A 134 4.59 18.32 8.15
C LEU A 134 4.24 19.22 9.32
#